data_fdbe093d42969994c0e200525d921ff9
#
_entry.id   fdbe093d42969994c0e200525d921ff9
#
_cell.length_a   1.000
_cell.length_b   1.000
_cell.length_c   1.000
_cell.angle_alpha   90.00
_cell.angle_beta   90.00
_cell.angle_gamma   90.00
#
_symmetry.space_group_name_H-M   'P 1'
#
loop_
_entity.id
_entity.type
_entity.pdbx_description
1 polymer ?
#
loop_
_entity_poly.entity_id
_entity_poly.type
_entity_poly.pdbx_seq_one_letter_code
_entity_poly.pdbx_strand_id
1 'polypeptide(L)'
;GVVALLGAHSVGRTHCVKLVHRLYPEVDPAFNPNHVEHMLHKCPDSIPDPNAVQYVRNDRGTPMILDNNYYRNILDNKGLLIVDHQLATDKRTKPYVKKMAKSQDYFFKEFGRAITILSENNPLTGTEGEIRQQCNVANKHH
;
A
#
# COMPACT_ATOMS: atom_id res chain seq x y z
N GLY A 1 -12.98 7.27 2.17
CA GLY A 1 -11.68 7.57 2.81
C GLY A 1 -10.67 6.46 2.60
N VAL A 2 -10.86 5.26 3.21
CA VAL A 2 -9.83 4.19 3.24
C VAL A 2 -9.33 3.80 1.84
N VAL A 3 -10.21 3.58 0.86
CA VAL A 3 -9.81 3.23 -0.51
C VAL A 3 -8.91 4.29 -1.13
N ALA A 4 -9.19 5.57 -0.89
CA ALA A 4 -8.37 6.67 -1.38
C ALA A 4 -7.00 6.72 -0.69
N LEU A 5 -6.95 6.56 0.64
CA LEU A 5 -5.70 6.59 1.41
C LEU A 5 -4.75 5.44 1.02
N LEU A 6 -5.28 4.25 0.74
CA LEU A 6 -4.48 3.13 0.26
C LEU A 6 -3.87 3.39 -1.13
N GLY A 7 -4.35 4.39 -1.88
CA GLY A 7 -3.68 4.90 -3.08
C GLY A 7 -2.26 5.42 -2.85
N ALA A 8 -1.87 5.70 -1.59
CA ALA A 8 -0.48 5.98 -1.23
C ALA A 8 0.47 4.83 -1.55
N HIS A 9 -0.03 3.59 -1.69
CA HIS A 9 0.74 2.44 -2.17
C HIS A 9 1.18 2.57 -3.64
N SER A 10 0.72 3.57 -4.37
CA SER A 10 1.32 3.99 -5.64
C SER A 10 2.81 4.32 -5.49
N VAL A 11 3.24 4.77 -4.31
CA VAL A 11 4.63 5.10 -3.99
C VAL A 11 5.21 4.08 -3.02
N GLY A 12 6.47 3.72 -3.23
CA GLY A 12 7.20 2.88 -2.29
C GLY A 12 7.51 1.48 -2.79
N ARG A 13 7.83 0.61 -1.85
CA ARG A 13 8.31 -0.75 -2.09
C ARG A 13 7.97 -1.66 -0.92
N THR A 14 7.72 -2.92 -1.21
CA THR A 14 7.45 -3.96 -0.22
C THR A 14 8.64 -4.92 -0.16
N HIS A 15 9.20 -5.14 1.01
CA HIS A 15 10.28 -6.10 1.22
C HIS A 15 9.80 -7.53 0.98
N CYS A 16 10.69 -8.37 0.45
CA CYS A 16 10.39 -9.76 0.12
C CYS A 16 9.86 -10.56 1.32
N VAL A 17 10.38 -10.32 2.52
CA VAL A 17 9.87 -10.94 3.76
C VAL A 17 8.37 -10.74 4.00
N LYS A 18 7.78 -9.68 3.43
CA LYS A 18 6.34 -9.40 3.53
C LYS A 18 5.52 -10.03 2.39
N LEU A 19 6.19 -10.57 1.37
CA LEU A 19 5.56 -11.15 0.18
C LEU A 19 5.73 -12.66 0.09
N VAL A 20 6.70 -13.23 0.82
CA VAL A 20 7.07 -14.63 0.75
C VAL A 20 5.88 -15.59 0.90
N HIS A 21 4.97 -15.29 1.80
CA HIS A 21 3.77 -16.12 2.05
C HIS A 21 2.76 -16.11 0.88
N ARG A 22 2.91 -15.22 -0.09
CA ARG A 22 2.11 -15.19 -1.33
C ARG A 22 2.85 -15.80 -2.53
N LEU A 23 4.13 -16.11 -2.37
CA LEU A 23 4.98 -16.64 -3.42
C LEU A 23 5.41 -18.10 -3.17
N TYR A 24 5.43 -18.50 -1.90
CA TYR A 24 5.97 -19.81 -1.49
C TYR A 24 5.11 -20.45 -0.37
N PRO A 25 5.02 -21.80 -0.27
CA PRO A 25 5.61 -22.77 -1.21
C PRO A 25 4.90 -22.80 -2.58
N GLU A 26 3.67 -22.27 -2.64
CA GLU A 26 2.87 -22.16 -3.86
C GLU A 26 2.49 -20.70 -4.08
N VAL A 27 2.48 -20.28 -5.33
CA VAL A 27 2.09 -18.92 -5.69
C VAL A 27 0.60 -18.72 -5.44
N ASP A 28 0.24 -17.63 -4.79
CA ASP A 28 -1.15 -17.20 -4.60
C ASP A 28 -1.86 -17.12 -5.96
N PRO A 29 -2.90 -17.94 -6.19
CA PRO A 29 -3.60 -18.01 -7.48
C PRO A 29 -4.34 -16.68 -7.81
N ALA A 30 -4.48 -15.79 -6.85
CA ALA A 30 -5.05 -14.47 -7.06
C ALA A 30 -4.11 -13.50 -7.79
N PHE A 31 -2.82 -13.82 -7.94
CA PHE A 31 -1.91 -12.98 -8.72
C PHE A 31 -2.09 -13.13 -10.23
N ASN A 32 -1.91 -12.01 -10.92
CA ASN A 32 -1.76 -12.03 -12.38
C ASN A 32 -0.52 -12.85 -12.77
N PRO A 33 -0.67 -13.91 -13.60
CA PRO A 33 0.46 -14.78 -13.95
C PRO A 33 1.65 -14.03 -14.55
N ASN A 34 1.40 -13.01 -15.38
CA ASN A 34 2.45 -12.20 -16.01
C ASN A 34 3.22 -11.33 -15.00
N HIS A 35 2.72 -11.22 -13.78
CA HIS A 35 3.38 -10.47 -12.70
C HIS A 35 4.19 -11.38 -11.79
N VAL A 36 3.83 -12.65 -11.69
CA VAL A 36 4.46 -13.66 -10.82
C VAL A 36 5.94 -13.82 -11.13
N GLU A 37 6.30 -13.99 -12.40
CA GLU A 37 7.70 -14.15 -12.82
C GLU A 37 8.58 -12.99 -12.35
N HIS A 38 8.07 -11.76 -12.50
CA HIS A 38 8.78 -10.58 -12.01
C HIS A 38 8.98 -10.60 -10.49
N MET A 39 7.96 -11.03 -9.74
CA MET A 39 8.04 -11.09 -8.27
C MET A 39 9.02 -12.19 -7.82
N LEU A 40 8.97 -13.37 -8.41
CA LEU A 40 9.90 -14.47 -8.11
C LEU A 40 11.35 -14.10 -8.45
N HIS A 41 11.57 -13.34 -9.54
CA HIS A 41 12.90 -12.82 -9.88
C HIS A 41 13.42 -11.82 -8.84
N LYS A 42 12.54 -10.98 -8.26
CA LYS A 42 12.91 -10.00 -7.22
C LYS A 42 13.01 -10.59 -5.82
N CYS A 43 12.23 -11.62 -5.55
CA CYS A 43 12.15 -12.33 -4.27
C CYS A 43 12.35 -13.84 -4.50
N PRO A 44 13.59 -14.27 -4.84
CA PRO A 44 13.84 -15.67 -5.22
C PRO A 44 13.84 -16.63 -4.02
N ASP A 45 14.01 -16.11 -2.81
CA ASP A 45 14.19 -16.93 -1.63
C ASP A 45 12.85 -17.16 -0.90
N SER A 46 12.54 -18.42 -0.62
CA SER A 46 11.38 -18.81 0.17
C SER A 46 11.53 -18.44 1.67
N ILE A 47 12.76 -18.24 2.13
CA ILE A 47 13.11 -17.74 3.47
C ILE A 47 14.08 -16.57 3.28
N PRO A 48 13.58 -15.37 2.94
CA PRO A 48 14.44 -14.24 2.69
C PRO A 48 15.07 -13.72 3.99
N ASP A 49 16.34 -13.31 3.91
CA ASP A 49 17.00 -12.62 5.02
C ASP A 49 16.26 -11.31 5.34
N PRO A 50 15.78 -11.12 6.57
CA PRO A 50 15.09 -9.90 6.97
C PRO A 50 15.96 -8.64 6.88
N ASN A 51 17.29 -8.76 6.88
CA ASN A 51 18.24 -7.67 6.76
C ASN A 51 18.63 -7.40 5.28
N ALA A 52 18.31 -8.30 4.36
CA ALA A 52 18.60 -8.11 2.94
C ALA A 52 17.73 -7.00 2.33
N VAL A 53 18.32 -6.19 1.46
CA VAL A 53 17.61 -5.13 0.73
C VAL A 53 16.95 -5.72 -0.54
N GLN A 54 16.09 -6.71 -0.35
CA GLN A 54 15.31 -7.33 -1.41
C GLN A 54 13.86 -6.83 -1.35
N TYR A 55 13.36 -6.28 -2.45
CA TYR A 55 12.02 -5.68 -2.50
C TYR A 55 11.42 -5.67 -3.91
N VAL A 56 10.10 -5.53 -3.94
CA VAL A 56 9.33 -5.23 -5.15
C VAL A 56 8.70 -3.84 -5.03
N ARG A 57 8.68 -3.07 -6.11
CA ARG A 57 7.96 -1.80 -6.16
C ARG A 57 6.46 -2.04 -6.05
N ASN A 58 5.77 -1.25 -5.23
CA ASN A 58 4.33 -1.41 -5.01
C ASN A 58 3.53 -1.17 -6.29
N ASP A 59 3.91 -0.15 -7.05
CA ASP A 59 3.31 0.14 -8.34
C ASP A 59 4.25 -0.24 -9.48
N ARG A 60 3.76 -1.09 -10.37
CA ARG A 60 4.45 -1.48 -11.59
C ARG A 60 4.02 -0.56 -12.74
N GLY A 61 4.98 0.08 -13.36
CA GLY A 61 4.76 1.00 -14.46
C GLY A 61 5.19 2.43 -14.11
N THR A 62 4.67 2.99 -13.04
CA THR A 62 4.99 4.32 -12.54
C THR A 62 5.49 4.30 -11.08
N PRO A 63 6.53 3.49 -10.77
CA PRO A 63 7.02 3.37 -9.41
C PRO A 63 7.49 4.72 -8.86
N MET A 64 7.12 5.04 -7.64
CA MET A 64 7.46 6.31 -6.95
C MET A 64 6.73 7.56 -7.48
N ILE A 65 5.72 7.39 -8.32
CA ILE A 65 4.83 8.48 -8.75
C ILE A 65 3.46 8.26 -8.09
N LEU A 66 2.97 9.26 -7.40
CA LEU A 66 1.61 9.22 -6.87
C LEU A 66 0.62 9.44 -8.02
N ASP A 67 0.04 8.36 -8.52
CA ASP A 67 -0.93 8.39 -9.61
C ASP A 67 -2.00 7.29 -9.47
N ASN A 68 -2.92 7.23 -10.41
CA ASN A 68 -3.99 6.25 -10.38
C ASN A 68 -3.63 4.91 -11.01
N ASN A 69 -2.38 4.70 -11.43
CA ASN A 69 -1.93 3.44 -11.99
C ASN A 69 -1.99 2.30 -10.95
N TYR A 70 -1.76 2.61 -9.69
CA TYR A 70 -1.98 1.68 -8.58
C TYR A 70 -3.36 1.00 -8.66
N TYR A 71 -4.45 1.76 -8.89
CA TYR A 71 -5.80 1.19 -8.98
C TYR A 71 -6.01 0.34 -10.23
N ARG A 72 -5.34 0.67 -11.34
CA ARG A 72 -5.33 -0.16 -12.56
C ARG A 72 -4.62 -1.48 -12.29
N ASN A 73 -3.47 -1.42 -11.60
CA ASN A 73 -2.69 -2.60 -11.23
C ASN A 73 -3.46 -3.54 -10.29
N ILE A 74 -4.14 -3.03 -9.27
CA ILE A 74 -4.91 -3.91 -8.37
C ILE A 74 -6.15 -4.50 -9.05
N LEU A 75 -6.77 -3.80 -10.01
CA LEU A 75 -7.85 -4.37 -10.85
C LEU A 75 -7.35 -5.47 -11.78
N ASP A 76 -6.07 -5.41 -12.17
CA ASP A 76 -5.39 -6.41 -12.99
C ASP A 76 -4.67 -7.49 -12.15
N ASN A 77 -5.06 -7.63 -10.88
CA ASN A 77 -4.49 -8.60 -9.93
C ASN A 77 -2.96 -8.50 -9.75
N LYS A 78 -2.41 -7.29 -9.86
CA LYS A 78 -0.99 -6.98 -9.64
C LYS A 78 -0.71 -6.35 -8.28
N GLY A 79 -1.70 -6.24 -7.40
CA GLY A 79 -1.52 -5.73 -6.04
C GLY A 79 -0.61 -6.65 -5.22
N LEU A 80 0.46 -6.11 -4.66
CA LEU A 80 1.44 -6.90 -3.91
C LEU A 80 0.88 -7.39 -2.57
N LEU A 81 0.21 -6.51 -1.84
CA LEU A 81 -0.33 -6.83 -0.53
C LEU A 81 -1.74 -7.45 -0.65
N ILE A 82 -2.07 -8.33 0.30
CA ILE A 82 -3.41 -8.94 0.35
C ILE A 82 -4.49 -7.84 0.43
N VAL A 83 -4.26 -6.79 1.21
CA VAL A 83 -5.20 -5.68 1.34
C VAL A 83 -5.46 -4.98 0.01
N ASP A 84 -4.44 -4.81 -0.83
CA ASP A 84 -4.59 -4.21 -2.16
C ASP A 84 -5.46 -5.07 -3.08
N HIS A 85 -5.23 -6.38 -3.07
CA HIS A 85 -6.06 -7.33 -3.80
C HIS A 85 -7.51 -7.28 -3.30
N GLN A 86 -7.71 -7.27 -1.99
CA GLN A 86 -9.05 -7.24 -1.37
C GLN A 86 -9.84 -5.98 -1.74
N LEU A 87 -9.18 -4.82 -1.89
CA LEU A 87 -9.86 -3.61 -2.35
C LEU A 87 -10.52 -3.78 -3.73
N ALA A 88 -9.88 -4.53 -4.62
CA ALA A 88 -10.38 -4.77 -5.98
C ALA A 88 -11.43 -5.89 -6.05
N THR A 89 -11.50 -6.77 -5.05
CA THR A 89 -12.39 -7.93 -5.04
C THR A 89 -13.64 -7.74 -4.16
N ASP A 90 -13.53 -7.01 -3.05
CA ASP A 90 -14.67 -6.74 -2.16
C ASP A 90 -15.72 -5.85 -2.85
N LYS A 91 -16.99 -6.27 -2.81
CA LYS A 91 -18.12 -5.59 -3.46
C LYS A 91 -18.33 -4.16 -2.97
N ARG A 92 -17.94 -3.84 -1.73
CA ARG A 92 -18.08 -2.52 -1.11
C ARG A 92 -17.04 -1.53 -1.60
N THR A 93 -15.82 -1.98 -1.88
CA THR A 93 -14.68 -1.14 -2.26
C THR A 93 -14.43 -1.09 -3.76
N LYS A 94 -14.68 -2.18 -4.48
CA LYS A 94 -14.47 -2.31 -5.94
C LYS A 94 -15.06 -1.17 -6.77
N PRO A 95 -16.26 -0.64 -6.51
CA PRO A 95 -16.80 0.48 -7.28
C PRO A 95 -15.94 1.76 -7.17
N TYR A 96 -15.38 2.02 -5.98
CA TYR A 96 -14.48 3.17 -5.76
C TYR A 96 -13.14 2.96 -6.43
N VAL A 97 -12.57 1.75 -6.34
CA VAL A 97 -11.34 1.37 -7.06
C VAL A 97 -11.49 1.63 -8.56
N LYS A 98 -12.61 1.19 -9.16
CA LYS A 98 -12.90 1.43 -10.59
C LYS A 98 -12.99 2.92 -10.94
N LYS A 99 -13.62 3.74 -10.09
CA LYS A 99 -13.71 5.19 -10.32
C LYS A 99 -12.32 5.84 -10.28
N MET A 100 -11.49 5.48 -9.31
CA MET A 100 -10.14 6.01 -9.16
C MET A 100 -9.23 5.54 -10.32
N ALA A 101 -9.32 4.28 -10.71
CA ALA A 101 -8.60 3.76 -11.88
C ALA A 101 -8.94 4.51 -13.18
N LYS A 102 -10.20 4.97 -13.32
CA LYS A 102 -10.69 5.69 -14.51
C LYS A 102 -10.26 7.16 -14.54
N SER A 103 -10.17 7.82 -13.38
CA SER A 103 -9.90 9.25 -13.27
C SER A 103 -8.87 9.55 -12.19
N GLN A 104 -7.72 10.07 -12.62
CA GLN A 104 -6.67 10.54 -11.71
C GLN A 104 -7.14 11.76 -10.90
N ASP A 105 -7.85 12.69 -11.50
CA ASP A 105 -8.39 13.87 -10.82
C ASP A 105 -9.36 13.46 -9.70
N TYR A 106 -10.21 12.45 -9.97
CA TYR A 106 -11.08 11.90 -8.94
C TYR A 106 -10.27 11.27 -7.80
N PHE A 107 -9.22 10.51 -8.11
CA PHE A 107 -8.32 9.95 -7.11
C PHE A 107 -7.68 11.06 -6.27
N PHE A 108 -7.06 12.05 -6.88
CA PHE A 108 -6.41 13.15 -6.18
C PHE A 108 -7.37 13.93 -5.28
N LYS A 109 -8.56 14.23 -5.76
CA LYS A 109 -9.60 14.89 -4.97
C LYS A 109 -9.98 14.09 -3.72
N GLU A 110 -10.25 12.79 -3.90
CA GLU A 110 -10.66 11.93 -2.78
C GLU A 110 -9.49 11.63 -1.83
N PHE A 111 -8.26 11.51 -2.35
CA PHE A 111 -7.06 11.34 -1.54
C PHE A 111 -6.80 12.59 -0.68
N GLY A 112 -6.79 13.78 -1.30
CA GLY A 112 -6.60 15.03 -0.58
C GLY A 112 -7.65 15.24 0.52
N ARG A 113 -8.93 15.00 0.20
CA ARG A 113 -10.00 15.05 1.18
C ARG A 113 -9.80 14.04 2.33
N ALA A 114 -9.41 12.82 2.01
CA ALA A 114 -9.27 11.78 3.02
C ALA A 114 -8.06 12.00 3.93
N ILE A 115 -6.94 12.49 3.40
CA ILE A 115 -5.74 12.79 4.21
C ILE A 115 -5.98 14.01 5.11
N THR A 116 -6.71 15.02 4.64
CA THR A 116 -7.11 16.17 5.47
C THR A 116 -7.95 15.71 6.65
N ILE A 117 -9.02 14.94 6.39
CA ILE A 117 -9.87 14.39 7.47
C ILE A 117 -9.05 13.56 8.46
N LEU A 118 -8.09 12.77 7.97
CA LEU A 118 -7.23 11.95 8.84
C LEU A 118 -6.31 12.83 9.71
N SER A 119 -5.73 13.88 9.12
CA SER A 119 -4.82 14.80 9.85
C SER A 119 -5.54 15.67 10.88
N GLU A 120 -6.80 15.96 10.66
CA GLU A 120 -7.64 16.77 11.55
C GLU A 120 -8.45 15.93 12.57
N ASN A 121 -8.24 14.62 12.60
CA ASN A 121 -8.98 13.72 13.48
C ASN A 121 -8.49 13.79 14.92
N ASN A 122 -9.03 14.78 15.66
CA ASN A 122 -8.72 15.02 17.08
C ASN A 122 -7.21 15.10 17.40
N PRO A 123 -6.42 15.93 16.70
CA PRO A 123 -5.03 16.14 17.09
C PRO A 123 -4.96 16.78 18.48
N LEU A 124 -4.10 16.27 19.32
CA LEU A 124 -3.80 16.91 20.60
C LEU A 124 -3.04 18.21 20.35
N THR A 125 -3.52 19.33 20.92
CA THR A 125 -2.97 20.66 20.69
C THR A 125 -2.75 21.41 22.00
N GLY A 126 -1.98 22.49 21.95
CA GLY A 126 -1.73 23.34 23.12
C GLY A 126 -1.09 22.57 24.28
N THR A 127 -1.79 22.47 25.39
CA THR A 127 -1.36 21.75 26.61
C THR A 127 -1.82 20.29 26.64
N GLU A 128 -2.56 19.85 25.65
CA GLU A 128 -3.00 18.46 25.53
C GLU A 128 -1.91 17.62 24.90
N GLY A 129 -1.55 16.50 25.54
CA GLY A 129 -0.46 15.63 25.06
C GLY A 129 0.94 16.10 25.44
N GLU A 130 1.93 15.68 24.69
CA GLU A 130 3.34 15.98 24.96
C GLU A 130 4.14 16.18 23.66
N ILE A 131 5.17 17.00 23.71
CA ILE A 131 6.19 17.06 22.66
C ILE A 131 7.21 15.95 22.96
N ARG A 132 7.15 14.87 22.19
CA ARG A 132 8.01 13.73 22.41
C ARG A 132 9.46 14.00 22.00
N GLN A 133 10.40 13.54 22.82
CA GLN A 133 11.83 13.52 22.49
C GLN A 133 12.14 12.46 21.42
N GLN A 134 11.40 11.34 21.45
CA GLN A 134 11.45 10.28 20.45
C GLN A 134 10.03 10.01 19.96
N CYS A 135 9.82 9.98 18.64
CA CYS A 135 8.48 9.90 18.05
C CYS A 135 7.70 8.64 18.46
N ASN A 136 8.39 7.53 18.69
CA ASN A 136 7.80 6.21 18.95
C ASN A 136 7.63 5.86 20.44
N VAL A 137 8.04 6.75 21.36
CA VAL A 137 7.99 6.50 22.81
C VAL A 137 7.44 7.73 23.54
N ALA A 138 6.49 7.51 24.47
CA ALA A 138 6.07 8.57 25.38
C ALA A 138 7.21 9.00 26.30
N ASN A 139 7.27 10.30 26.64
CA ASN A 139 8.26 10.79 27.60
C ASN A 139 8.04 10.14 28.97
N LYS A 140 9.14 9.76 29.65
CA LYS A 140 9.04 9.29 31.03
C LYS A 140 8.73 10.50 31.90
N HIS A 141 7.59 10.49 32.57
CA HIS A 141 7.32 11.42 33.66
C HIS A 141 8.19 11.01 34.85
N HIS A 142 9.09 11.88 35.27
CA HIS A 142 9.86 11.77 36.52
C HIS A 142 9.07 12.35 37.67
#